data_146d858f29c4a77bdccf4a82f1a547de
#
_entry.id   146d858f29c4a77bdccf4a82f1a547de
#
_cell.length_a   1.000
_cell.length_b   1.000
_cell.length_c   1.000
_cell.angle_alpha   90.00
_cell.angle_beta   90.00
_cell.angle_gamma   90.00
#
_symmetry.space_group_name_H-M   'P 1'
#
loop_
_entity.id
_entity.type
_entity.pdbx_description
1 polymer ?
#
loop_
_entity_poly.entity_id
_entity_poly.type
_entity_poly.pdbx_seq_one_letter_code
_entity_poly.pdbx_strand_id
1 'polypeptide(L)'
;MSVEGADSCTCCGTHPPYTGMVGLVKVIRSDKHKQGVRVEFACGRRALLDADAKNAVLLKTAAELSIKPVQVYDGVMRLKDELAETRENVKNKTLQLLRYELQQAAEQAEIKADGTKIISIVTDDSKNIKPLLTLAGDYSDCICVILAVQQERLSYAVTAGENLQADCREYIKVLNQIFAGLGGGKSDCTQGGAAFCSDWQNGWQQALQKMQAL
;
A
#
# COMPACT_ATOMS: atom_id res chain seq x y z
N MET A 1 8.21 6.93 -57.26
CA MET A 1 6.88 6.29 -57.29
C MET A 1 5.82 7.36 -57.35
N SER A 2 4.82 7.17 -58.20
CA SER A 2 3.71 8.13 -58.33
C SER A 2 2.39 7.38 -58.17
N VAL A 3 1.50 7.91 -57.36
CA VAL A 3 0.12 7.43 -57.19
C VAL A 3 -0.78 8.47 -57.86
N GLU A 4 -1.48 8.06 -58.94
CA GLU A 4 -2.29 8.96 -59.70
C GLU A 4 -3.39 9.61 -58.87
N GLY A 5 -3.49 10.94 -58.93
CA GLY A 5 -4.45 11.71 -58.15
C GLY A 5 -4.15 11.88 -56.64
N ALA A 6 -3.01 11.39 -56.14
CA ALA A 6 -2.63 11.48 -54.72
C ALA A 6 -1.26 12.13 -54.50
N ASP A 7 -0.16 11.42 -54.74
CA ASP A 7 1.18 11.90 -54.39
C ASP A 7 2.26 11.28 -55.26
N SER A 8 3.45 11.92 -55.31
CA SER A 8 4.62 11.42 -56.00
C SER A 8 5.83 11.62 -55.14
N CYS A 9 6.57 10.54 -54.82
CA CYS A 9 7.80 10.58 -54.06
C CYS A 9 8.90 9.66 -54.62
N THR A 10 10.17 10.00 -54.31
CA THR A 10 11.30 9.12 -54.57
C THR A 10 11.35 8.03 -53.53
N CYS A 11 11.29 6.77 -53.95
CA CYS A 11 11.35 5.63 -53.04
C CYS A 11 12.13 4.49 -53.71
N CYS A 12 13.08 3.87 -52.97
CA CYS A 12 13.89 2.74 -53.40
C CYS A 12 13.29 1.37 -52.96
N GLY A 13 12.08 1.36 -52.35
CA GLY A 13 11.39 0.15 -51.87
C GLY A 13 10.64 -0.57 -52.99
N THR A 14 10.20 -1.80 -52.71
CA THR A 14 9.27 -2.57 -53.56
C THR A 14 7.85 -2.09 -53.30
N HIS A 15 7.08 -1.95 -54.39
CA HIS A 15 5.71 -1.45 -54.34
C HIS A 15 4.73 -2.45 -54.97
N PRO A 16 3.56 -2.68 -54.38
CA PRO A 16 2.52 -3.46 -55.03
C PRO A 16 1.97 -2.70 -56.23
N PRO A 17 1.54 -3.40 -57.30
CA PRO A 17 1.00 -2.79 -58.51
C PRO A 17 -0.26 -1.94 -58.28
N TYR A 18 -1.06 -2.26 -57.27
CA TYR A 18 -2.28 -1.54 -56.89
C TYR A 18 -2.53 -1.62 -55.40
N THR A 19 -3.23 -0.62 -54.84
CA THR A 19 -3.45 -0.43 -53.39
C THR A 19 -4.19 -1.59 -52.72
N GLY A 20 -5.09 -2.29 -53.48
CA GLY A 20 -5.80 -3.45 -52.93
C GLY A 20 -4.90 -4.61 -52.48
N MET A 21 -3.66 -4.71 -53.07
CA MET A 21 -2.69 -5.72 -52.61
C MET A 21 -2.09 -5.46 -51.24
N VAL A 22 -2.25 -4.26 -50.68
CA VAL A 22 -1.81 -3.95 -49.29
C VAL A 22 -2.66 -4.72 -48.28
N GLY A 23 -3.92 -5.03 -48.62
CA GLY A 23 -4.86 -5.73 -47.77
C GLY A 23 -5.33 -4.89 -46.59
N LEU A 24 -5.61 -5.54 -45.45
CA LEU A 24 -6.07 -4.88 -44.24
C LEU A 24 -5.02 -3.88 -43.72
N VAL A 25 -5.42 -2.65 -43.48
CA VAL A 25 -4.61 -1.64 -42.77
C VAL A 25 -5.23 -1.40 -41.42
N LYS A 26 -4.43 -1.58 -40.34
CA LYS A 26 -4.88 -1.41 -38.97
C LYS A 26 -3.93 -0.49 -38.21
N VAL A 27 -4.49 0.55 -37.63
CA VAL A 27 -3.75 1.40 -36.66
C VAL A 27 -3.55 0.60 -35.38
N ILE A 28 -2.29 0.44 -34.99
CA ILE A 28 -1.87 -0.25 -33.78
C ILE A 28 -1.85 0.72 -32.60
N ARG A 29 -1.27 1.91 -32.84
CA ARG A 29 -1.06 2.94 -31.81
C ARG A 29 -1.00 4.33 -32.41
N SER A 30 -1.45 5.31 -31.67
CA SER A 30 -1.23 6.72 -32.00
C SER A 30 -0.78 7.48 -30.74
N ASP A 31 0.32 8.23 -30.87
CA ASP A 31 0.93 8.99 -29.78
C ASP A 31 1.11 10.45 -30.20
N LYS A 32 0.99 11.37 -29.24
CA LYS A 32 1.35 12.76 -29.47
C LYS A 32 2.85 12.87 -29.72
N HIS A 33 3.25 13.52 -30.80
CA HIS A 33 4.65 13.70 -31.16
C HIS A 33 4.90 15.13 -31.67
N LYS A 34 5.67 15.93 -30.90
CA LYS A 34 5.93 17.36 -31.21
C LYS A 34 4.61 18.10 -31.45
N GLN A 35 4.43 18.70 -32.66
CA GLN A 35 3.22 19.42 -33.09
C GLN A 35 2.23 18.54 -33.85
N GLY A 36 2.45 17.23 -33.93
CA GLY A 36 1.64 16.29 -34.66
C GLY A 36 1.35 15.01 -33.89
N VAL A 37 0.95 13.99 -34.63
CA VAL A 37 0.66 12.66 -34.12
C VAL A 37 1.52 11.63 -34.83
N ARG A 38 2.16 10.74 -34.06
CA ARG A 38 2.84 9.55 -34.59
C ARG A 38 1.82 8.43 -34.63
N VAL A 39 1.59 7.88 -35.80
CA VAL A 39 0.70 6.74 -36.01
C VAL A 39 1.56 5.52 -36.34
N GLU A 40 1.42 4.47 -35.56
CA GLU A 40 1.98 3.14 -35.84
C GLU A 40 0.85 2.27 -36.42
N PHE A 41 1.12 1.66 -37.56
CA PHE A 41 0.11 0.81 -38.22
C PHE A 41 0.75 -0.46 -38.79
N ALA A 42 -0.05 -1.49 -38.99
CA ALA A 42 0.34 -2.72 -39.68
C ALA A 42 -0.58 -2.95 -40.86
N CYS A 43 -0.03 -3.60 -41.90
CA CYS A 43 -0.75 -3.90 -43.13
C CYS A 43 -0.71 -5.40 -43.45
N GLY A 44 -1.71 -5.87 -44.16
CA GLY A 44 -1.81 -7.22 -44.71
C GLY A 44 -1.70 -8.29 -43.61
N ARG A 45 -0.83 -9.30 -43.86
CA ARG A 45 -0.63 -10.43 -42.93
C ARG A 45 -0.20 -9.98 -41.52
N ARG A 46 0.61 -8.91 -41.40
CA ARG A 46 1.05 -8.41 -40.08
C ARG A 46 -0.13 -7.87 -39.26
N ALA A 47 -1.07 -7.17 -39.91
CA ALA A 47 -2.29 -6.68 -39.24
C ALA A 47 -3.18 -7.83 -38.75
N LEU A 48 -3.26 -8.91 -39.52
CA LEU A 48 -4.04 -10.10 -39.16
C LEU A 48 -3.40 -10.83 -37.98
N LEU A 49 -2.09 -11.09 -38.04
CA LEU A 49 -1.36 -11.73 -36.93
C LEU A 49 -1.43 -10.94 -35.62
N ASP A 50 -1.35 -9.62 -35.68
CA ASP A 50 -1.54 -8.75 -34.51
C ASP A 50 -2.96 -8.88 -33.93
N ALA A 51 -3.97 -8.92 -34.82
CA ALA A 51 -5.36 -9.10 -34.40
C ALA A 51 -5.58 -10.48 -33.74
N ASP A 52 -5.04 -11.54 -34.32
CA ASP A 52 -5.14 -12.91 -33.80
C ASP A 52 -4.47 -13.03 -32.43
N ALA A 53 -3.27 -12.47 -32.26
CA ALA A 53 -2.55 -12.48 -30.99
C ALA A 53 -3.36 -11.74 -29.89
N LYS A 54 -3.92 -10.58 -30.21
CA LYS A 54 -4.76 -9.80 -29.28
C LYS A 54 -6.04 -10.53 -28.93
N ASN A 55 -6.69 -11.15 -29.92
CA ASN A 55 -7.90 -11.95 -29.70
C ASN A 55 -7.62 -13.17 -28.81
N ALA A 56 -6.49 -13.85 -28.99
CA ALA A 56 -6.11 -14.98 -28.16
C ALA A 56 -5.93 -14.55 -26.67
N VAL A 57 -5.33 -13.40 -26.41
CA VAL A 57 -5.21 -12.84 -25.04
C VAL A 57 -6.60 -12.49 -24.50
N LEU A 58 -7.45 -11.84 -25.30
CA LEU A 58 -8.80 -11.47 -24.90
C LEU A 58 -9.65 -12.70 -24.53
N LEU A 59 -9.58 -13.76 -25.31
CA LEU A 59 -10.30 -15.02 -25.05
C LEU A 59 -9.82 -15.67 -23.74
N LYS A 60 -8.50 -15.72 -23.52
CA LYS A 60 -7.95 -16.24 -22.26
C LYS A 60 -8.42 -15.41 -21.04
N THR A 61 -8.35 -14.10 -21.14
CA THR A 61 -8.82 -13.21 -20.06
C THR A 61 -10.31 -13.38 -19.80
N ALA A 62 -11.13 -13.50 -20.85
CA ALA A 62 -12.57 -13.74 -20.73
C ALA A 62 -12.87 -15.08 -20.03
N ALA A 63 -12.09 -16.13 -20.34
CA ALA A 63 -12.22 -17.42 -19.69
C ALA A 63 -11.89 -17.37 -18.20
N GLU A 64 -10.76 -16.70 -17.81
CA GLU A 64 -10.42 -16.50 -16.40
C GLU A 64 -11.50 -15.75 -15.62
N LEU A 65 -12.13 -14.78 -16.26
CA LEU A 65 -13.21 -14.00 -15.64
C LEU A 65 -14.59 -14.67 -15.77
N SER A 66 -14.70 -15.81 -16.45
CA SER A 66 -15.96 -16.53 -16.73
C SER A 66 -17.02 -15.62 -17.39
N ILE A 67 -16.61 -14.78 -18.33
CA ILE A 67 -17.47 -13.83 -19.06
C ILE A 67 -17.25 -13.90 -20.57
N LYS A 68 -18.12 -13.21 -21.34
CA LYS A 68 -17.93 -13.08 -22.78
C LYS A 68 -16.77 -12.12 -23.12
N PRO A 69 -16.02 -12.34 -24.21
CA PRO A 69 -14.87 -11.48 -24.58
C PRO A 69 -15.22 -9.99 -24.68
N VAL A 70 -16.39 -9.66 -25.18
CA VAL A 70 -16.85 -8.26 -25.29
C VAL A 70 -17.13 -7.58 -23.95
N GLN A 71 -17.23 -8.35 -22.86
CA GLN A 71 -17.50 -7.89 -21.49
C GLN A 71 -16.22 -7.80 -20.63
N VAL A 72 -15.05 -8.08 -21.21
CA VAL A 72 -13.79 -8.12 -20.42
C VAL A 72 -13.50 -6.78 -19.75
N TYR A 73 -13.72 -5.67 -20.45
CA TYR A 73 -13.52 -4.34 -19.87
C TYR A 73 -14.41 -4.12 -18.64
N ASP A 74 -15.70 -4.41 -18.75
CA ASP A 74 -16.66 -4.25 -17.64
C ASP A 74 -16.32 -5.19 -16.48
N GLY A 75 -15.88 -6.42 -16.80
CA GLY A 75 -15.41 -7.38 -15.79
C GLY A 75 -14.20 -6.88 -15.01
N VAL A 76 -13.23 -6.30 -15.70
CA VAL A 76 -12.04 -5.70 -15.05
C VAL A 76 -12.42 -4.50 -14.20
N MET A 77 -13.35 -3.63 -14.67
CA MET A 77 -13.81 -2.49 -13.88
C MET A 77 -14.52 -2.95 -12.61
N ARG A 78 -15.41 -3.94 -12.71
CA ARG A 78 -16.09 -4.53 -11.54
C ARG A 78 -15.09 -5.08 -10.52
N LEU A 79 -14.10 -5.88 -10.95
CA LEU A 79 -13.07 -6.41 -10.05
C LEU A 79 -12.26 -5.30 -9.37
N LYS A 80 -11.98 -4.22 -10.07
CA LYS A 80 -11.28 -3.06 -9.50
C LYS A 80 -12.11 -2.39 -8.41
N ASP A 81 -13.41 -2.25 -8.63
CA ASP A 81 -14.34 -1.64 -7.67
C ASP A 81 -14.54 -2.56 -6.45
N GLU A 82 -14.75 -3.86 -6.66
CA GLU A 82 -14.82 -4.86 -5.59
C GLU A 82 -13.55 -4.92 -4.74
N LEU A 83 -12.37 -4.80 -5.37
CA LEU A 83 -11.10 -4.75 -4.68
C LEU A 83 -10.96 -3.46 -3.83
N ALA A 84 -11.40 -2.33 -4.35
CA ALA A 84 -11.38 -1.06 -3.63
C ALA A 84 -12.31 -1.12 -2.40
N GLU A 85 -13.53 -1.60 -2.57
CA GLU A 85 -14.51 -1.79 -1.48
C GLU A 85 -13.99 -2.78 -0.43
N THR A 86 -13.45 -3.92 -0.87
CA THR A 86 -12.89 -4.93 0.06
C THR A 86 -11.74 -4.34 0.89
N ARG A 87 -10.84 -3.57 0.28
CA ARG A 87 -9.74 -2.91 0.99
C ARG A 87 -10.25 -1.91 2.03
N GLU A 88 -11.28 -1.15 1.70
CA GLU A 88 -11.88 -0.21 2.64
C GLU A 88 -12.59 -0.94 3.78
N ASN A 89 -13.32 -1.99 3.48
CA ASN A 89 -13.97 -2.84 4.48
C ASN A 89 -12.95 -3.48 5.44
N VAL A 90 -11.84 -4.02 4.93
CA VAL A 90 -10.75 -4.56 5.76
C VAL A 90 -10.17 -3.47 6.64
N LYS A 91 -9.88 -2.28 6.10
CA LYS A 91 -9.37 -1.15 6.88
C LYS A 91 -10.33 -0.77 8.01
N ASN A 92 -11.61 -0.65 7.72
CA ASN A 92 -12.63 -0.28 8.72
C ASN A 92 -12.77 -1.35 9.81
N LYS A 93 -12.75 -2.63 9.44
CA LYS A 93 -12.76 -3.74 10.40
C LYS A 93 -11.51 -3.76 11.27
N THR A 94 -10.34 -3.54 10.69
CA THR A 94 -9.09 -3.43 11.44
C THR A 94 -9.16 -2.28 12.46
N LEU A 95 -9.65 -1.10 12.05
CA LEU A 95 -9.83 0.03 12.97
C LEU A 95 -10.81 -0.28 14.12
N GLN A 96 -11.91 -0.98 13.83
CA GLN A 96 -12.85 -1.40 14.86
C GLN A 96 -12.21 -2.36 15.87
N LEU A 97 -11.43 -3.33 15.37
CA LEU A 97 -10.70 -4.27 16.22
C LEU A 97 -9.65 -3.56 17.09
N LEU A 98 -8.83 -2.70 16.49
CA LEU A 98 -7.81 -1.94 17.22
C LEU A 98 -8.43 -1.02 18.29
N ARG A 99 -9.59 -0.43 18.02
CA ARG A 99 -10.32 0.38 19.03
C ARG A 99 -10.77 -0.50 20.21
N TYR A 100 -11.27 -1.69 19.94
CA TYR A 100 -11.67 -2.62 20.98
C TYR A 100 -10.48 -3.10 21.81
N GLU A 101 -9.37 -3.46 21.17
CA GLU A 101 -8.13 -3.86 21.84
C GLU A 101 -7.56 -2.73 22.71
N LEU A 102 -7.59 -1.50 22.20
CA LEU A 102 -7.15 -0.32 22.96
C LEU A 102 -8.04 -0.07 24.17
N GLN A 103 -9.36 -0.21 24.01
CA GLN A 103 -10.30 -0.07 25.13
C GLN A 103 -10.05 -1.13 26.21
N GLN A 104 -9.87 -2.39 25.84
CA GLN A 104 -9.54 -3.45 26.78
C GLN A 104 -8.19 -3.18 27.49
N ALA A 105 -7.17 -2.75 26.73
CA ALA A 105 -5.89 -2.38 27.32
C ALA A 105 -6.00 -1.20 28.27
N ALA A 106 -6.87 -0.23 28.00
CA ALA A 106 -7.12 0.91 28.87
C ALA A 106 -7.83 0.52 30.17
N GLU A 107 -8.73 -0.47 30.14
CA GLU A 107 -9.38 -1.03 31.34
C GLU A 107 -8.38 -1.78 32.23
N GLN A 108 -7.34 -2.36 31.63
CA GLN A 108 -6.26 -3.10 32.32
C GLN A 108 -5.00 -2.24 32.55
N ALA A 109 -5.10 -0.94 32.26
CA ALA A 109 -3.96 -0.04 32.35
C ALA A 109 -3.35 0.01 33.76
N GLU A 110 -2.03 -0.09 33.84
CA GLU A 110 -1.28 0.06 35.07
C GLU A 110 -1.23 1.53 35.49
N ILE A 111 -1.42 1.77 36.77
CA ILE A 111 -1.45 3.13 37.34
C ILE A 111 -0.11 3.39 38.05
N LYS A 112 0.61 4.43 37.63
CA LYS A 112 1.83 4.91 38.28
C LYS A 112 1.53 5.54 39.64
N ALA A 113 2.57 5.74 40.42
CA ALA A 113 2.47 6.37 41.75
C ALA A 113 1.92 7.81 41.68
N ASP A 114 2.12 8.52 40.58
CA ASP A 114 1.59 9.87 40.30
C ASP A 114 0.14 9.89 39.79
N GLY A 115 -0.48 8.71 39.62
CA GLY A 115 -1.84 8.54 39.08
C GLY A 115 -1.92 8.43 37.56
N THR A 116 -0.81 8.58 36.83
CA THR A 116 -0.78 8.44 35.38
C THR A 116 -1.03 6.98 34.97
N LYS A 117 -1.88 6.76 33.98
CA LYS A 117 -2.17 5.43 33.45
C LYS A 117 -1.25 5.11 32.27
N ILE A 118 -0.69 3.90 32.27
CA ILE A 118 0.09 3.36 31.14
C ILE A 118 -0.74 2.30 30.44
N ILE A 119 -1.15 2.59 29.22
CA ILE A 119 -1.83 1.63 28.32
C ILE A 119 -0.75 0.95 27.49
N SER A 120 -0.66 -0.38 27.56
CA SER A 120 0.31 -1.16 26.80
C SER A 120 -0.39 -2.07 25.79
N ILE A 121 0.04 -2.04 24.53
CA ILE A 121 -0.55 -2.84 23.44
C ILE A 121 0.56 -3.53 22.67
N VAL A 122 0.33 -4.81 22.36
CA VAL A 122 1.17 -5.59 21.45
C VAL A 122 0.34 -5.95 20.21
N THR A 123 0.89 -5.73 19.03
CA THR A 123 0.26 -6.07 17.74
C THR A 123 1.25 -6.87 16.87
N ASP A 124 0.74 -7.60 15.90
CA ASP A 124 1.53 -8.41 14.95
C ASP A 124 1.91 -7.65 13.66
N ASP A 125 1.29 -6.49 13.39
CA ASP A 125 1.57 -5.68 12.20
C ASP A 125 1.99 -4.24 12.58
N SER A 126 3.17 -3.83 12.14
CA SER A 126 3.67 -2.46 12.33
C SER A 126 2.78 -1.38 11.67
N LYS A 127 1.96 -1.75 10.68
CA LYS A 127 0.97 -0.86 10.08
C LYS A 127 -0.11 -0.42 11.06
N ASN A 128 -0.33 -1.18 12.13
CA ASN A 128 -1.29 -0.88 13.18
C ASN A 128 -0.80 0.22 14.13
N ILE A 129 0.50 0.51 14.19
CA ILE A 129 1.07 1.54 15.07
C ILE A 129 0.43 2.91 14.80
N LYS A 130 0.39 3.35 13.54
CA LYS A 130 -0.15 4.67 13.20
C LYS A 130 -1.65 4.81 13.52
N PRO A 131 -2.52 3.86 13.17
CA PRO A 131 -3.91 3.85 13.63
C PRO A 131 -4.04 3.86 15.17
N LEU A 132 -3.26 3.05 15.87
CA LEU A 132 -3.29 3.00 17.35
C LEU A 132 -2.87 4.33 17.97
N LEU A 133 -1.82 4.99 17.46
CA LEU A 133 -1.43 6.32 17.89
C LEU A 133 -2.54 7.35 17.70
N THR A 134 -3.28 7.26 16.60
CA THR A 134 -4.43 8.15 16.35
C THR A 134 -5.57 7.89 17.34
N LEU A 135 -5.88 6.61 17.60
CA LEU A 135 -6.91 6.21 18.55
C LEU A 135 -6.53 6.52 20.00
N ALA A 136 -5.24 6.44 20.32
CA ALA A 136 -4.71 6.78 21.64
C ALA A 136 -4.93 8.26 22.01
N GLY A 137 -5.10 9.15 21.04
CA GLY A 137 -5.48 10.54 21.25
C GLY A 137 -6.82 10.72 21.99
N ASP A 138 -7.70 9.72 21.97
CA ASP A 138 -8.96 9.74 22.73
C ASP A 138 -8.72 9.57 24.26
N TYR A 139 -7.49 9.25 24.70
CA TYR A 139 -7.11 8.98 26.08
C TYR A 139 -6.18 10.08 26.62
N SER A 140 -6.75 11.23 26.97
CA SER A 140 -6.02 12.45 27.33
C SER A 140 -5.15 12.35 28.60
N ASP A 141 -5.43 11.40 29.49
CA ASP A 141 -4.74 11.24 30.79
C ASP A 141 -3.90 9.96 30.86
N CYS A 142 -3.52 9.41 29.70
CA CYS A 142 -2.79 8.16 29.61
C CYS A 142 -1.52 8.28 28.76
N ILE A 143 -0.52 7.47 29.08
CA ILE A 143 0.60 7.18 28.20
C ILE A 143 0.29 5.88 27.49
N CYS A 144 0.31 5.88 26.16
CA CYS A 144 0.10 4.68 25.36
C CYS A 144 1.44 4.19 24.80
N VAL A 145 1.79 2.93 25.10
CA VAL A 145 3.01 2.25 24.64
C VAL A 145 2.60 1.10 23.74
N ILE A 146 3.07 1.13 22.51
CA ILE A 146 2.70 0.18 21.47
C ILE A 146 3.93 -0.58 21.03
N LEU A 147 3.84 -1.91 20.94
CA LEU A 147 4.87 -2.80 20.38
C LEU A 147 4.26 -3.59 19.23
N ALA A 148 4.84 -3.50 18.04
CA ALA A 148 4.55 -4.38 16.92
C ALA A 148 5.65 -5.40 16.75
N VAL A 149 5.28 -6.69 16.77
CA VAL A 149 6.19 -7.82 16.68
C VAL A 149 6.05 -8.49 15.32
N GLN A 150 7.09 -8.39 14.50
CA GLN A 150 7.17 -9.03 13.19
C GLN A 150 8.34 -10.02 13.15
N GLN A 151 8.35 -10.92 12.16
CA GLN A 151 9.32 -12.03 12.11
C GLN A 151 10.79 -11.58 12.16
N GLU A 152 11.12 -10.42 11.62
CA GLU A 152 12.50 -9.92 11.54
C GLU A 152 12.73 -8.62 12.33
N ARG A 153 11.66 -8.01 12.86
CA ARG A 153 11.73 -6.67 13.42
C ARG A 153 10.73 -6.43 14.54
N LEU A 154 11.16 -5.69 15.54
CA LEU A 154 10.30 -5.02 16.50
C LEU A 154 10.14 -3.55 16.09
N SER A 155 8.92 -3.05 16.11
CA SER A 155 8.63 -1.63 15.94
C SER A 155 7.81 -1.17 17.13
N TYR A 156 8.13 -0.01 17.69
CA TYR A 156 7.46 0.48 18.88
C TYR A 156 7.20 1.98 18.81
N ALA A 157 6.19 2.41 19.52
CA ALA A 157 5.82 3.81 19.62
C ALA A 157 5.29 4.13 21.01
N VAL A 158 5.47 5.38 21.41
CA VAL A 158 4.93 5.93 22.66
C VAL A 158 4.24 7.25 22.34
N THR A 159 3.07 7.45 22.88
CA THR A 159 2.37 8.74 22.85
C THR A 159 1.79 9.07 24.21
N ALA A 160 1.80 10.35 24.57
CA ALA A 160 1.19 10.87 25.78
C ALA A 160 -0.09 11.61 25.44
N GLY A 161 -1.09 11.48 26.29
CA GLY A 161 -2.32 12.23 26.19
C GLY A 161 -2.11 13.74 26.40
N GLU A 162 -2.98 14.56 25.83
CA GLU A 162 -2.84 16.01 25.80
C GLU A 162 -2.79 16.68 27.18
N ASN A 163 -3.40 16.05 28.19
CA ASN A 163 -3.42 16.57 29.57
C ASN A 163 -2.16 16.22 30.37
N LEU A 164 -1.26 15.38 29.84
CA LEU A 164 -0.06 14.95 30.54
C LEU A 164 1.15 15.80 30.16
N GLN A 165 1.91 16.21 31.15
CA GLN A 165 3.23 16.83 30.95
C GLN A 165 4.34 15.77 30.91
N ALA A 166 4.09 14.63 30.23
CA ALA A 166 5.04 13.55 30.10
C ALA A 166 5.89 13.71 28.84
N ASP A 167 7.18 13.42 28.94
CA ASP A 167 8.10 13.42 27.80
C ASP A 167 8.27 12.00 27.24
N CYS A 168 7.60 11.69 26.14
CA CYS A 168 7.68 10.40 25.47
C CYS A 168 9.13 9.98 25.10
N ARG A 169 10.07 10.93 25.04
CA ARG A 169 11.48 10.64 24.76
C ARG A 169 12.16 9.86 25.86
N GLU A 170 11.68 9.95 27.10
CA GLU A 170 12.21 9.14 28.21
C GLU A 170 11.75 7.68 28.08
N TYR A 171 10.49 7.48 27.75
CA TYR A 171 9.89 6.16 27.56
C TYR A 171 10.52 5.42 26.35
N ILE A 172 10.73 6.12 25.22
CA ILE A 172 11.38 5.50 24.06
C ILE A 172 12.84 5.11 24.32
N LYS A 173 13.57 5.85 25.18
CA LYS A 173 14.93 5.49 25.60
C LYS A 173 14.95 4.15 26.33
N VAL A 174 13.95 3.87 27.16
CA VAL A 174 13.82 2.58 27.86
C VAL A 174 13.68 1.44 26.85
N LEU A 175 12.82 1.60 25.85
CA LEU A 175 12.63 0.61 24.78
C LEU A 175 13.90 0.42 23.95
N ASN A 176 14.56 1.53 23.56
CA ASN A 176 15.84 1.48 22.84
C ASN A 176 16.93 0.74 23.62
N GLN A 177 17.01 0.94 24.93
CA GLN A 177 18.01 0.26 25.77
C GLN A 177 17.73 -1.25 25.90
N ILE A 178 16.47 -1.63 26.09
CA ILE A 178 16.11 -3.04 26.33
C ILE A 178 16.20 -3.85 25.03
N PHE A 179 15.73 -3.29 23.93
CA PHE A 179 15.71 -3.98 22.63
C PHE A 179 16.95 -3.70 21.77
N ALA A 180 17.95 -2.98 22.30
CA ALA A 180 19.11 -2.51 21.52
C ALA A 180 18.70 -1.83 20.21
N GLY A 181 17.61 -1.06 20.26
CA GLY A 181 17.00 -0.42 19.11
C GLY A 181 17.36 1.05 18.98
N LEU A 182 16.82 1.66 17.94
CA LEU A 182 16.96 3.09 17.66
C LEU A 182 15.59 3.72 17.47
N GLY A 183 15.39 4.89 18.03
CA GLY A 183 14.15 5.62 17.90
C GLY A 183 14.23 6.98 18.58
N GLY A 184 13.24 7.81 18.29
CA GLY A 184 13.11 9.16 18.83
C GLY A 184 11.84 9.82 18.32
N GLY A 185 11.72 11.10 18.56
CA GLY A 185 10.57 11.88 18.13
C GLY A 185 10.40 13.15 18.95
N LYS A 186 9.19 13.63 19.01
CA LYS A 186 8.80 14.79 19.84
C LYS A 186 8.48 14.36 21.27
N SER A 187 8.27 15.34 22.16
CA SER A 187 7.88 15.07 23.55
C SER A 187 6.50 14.38 23.67
N ASP A 188 5.60 14.64 22.76
CA ASP A 188 4.24 14.09 22.72
C ASP A 188 4.13 12.72 22.01
N CYS A 189 5.04 12.43 21.08
CA CYS A 189 5.01 11.19 20.32
C CYS A 189 6.41 10.77 19.85
N THR A 190 6.76 9.52 20.07
CA THR A 190 8.04 8.93 19.67
C THR A 190 7.82 7.57 19.01
N GLN A 191 8.73 7.21 18.10
CA GLN A 191 8.73 5.91 17.42
C GLN A 191 10.13 5.37 17.31
N GLY A 192 10.24 4.06 17.29
CA GLY A 192 11.53 3.37 17.16
C GLY A 192 11.36 1.95 16.65
N GLY A 193 12.47 1.27 16.55
CA GLY A 193 12.51 -0.13 16.16
C GLY A 193 13.84 -0.79 16.48
N ALA A 194 13.80 -2.12 16.53
CA ALA A 194 14.92 -2.98 16.79
C ALA A 194 14.86 -4.23 15.91
N ALA A 195 15.95 -4.97 15.83
CA ALA A 195 15.92 -6.32 15.27
C ALA A 195 15.04 -7.22 16.14
N PHE A 196 14.41 -8.21 15.52
CA PHE A 196 13.63 -9.19 16.28
C PHE A 196 14.52 -9.92 17.29
N CYS A 197 14.00 -10.09 18.50
CA CYS A 197 14.63 -10.93 19.51
C CYS A 197 13.60 -11.95 20.03
N SER A 198 14.01 -13.19 20.20
CA SER A 198 13.12 -14.27 20.66
C SER A 198 12.59 -14.08 22.08
N ASP A 199 13.30 -13.29 22.89
CA ASP A 199 12.95 -12.99 24.30
C ASP A 199 12.18 -11.64 24.44
N TRP A 200 11.53 -11.21 23.39
CA TRP A 200 10.83 -9.91 23.36
C TRP A 200 9.75 -9.77 24.45
N GLN A 201 9.10 -10.87 24.86
CA GLN A 201 8.08 -10.83 25.91
C GLN A 201 8.70 -10.41 27.26
N ASN A 202 9.83 -11.00 27.65
CA ASN A 202 10.54 -10.61 28.86
C ASN A 202 11.05 -9.17 28.77
N GLY A 203 11.60 -8.79 27.60
CA GLY A 203 12.01 -7.41 27.34
C GLY A 203 10.86 -6.42 27.48
N TRP A 204 9.69 -6.78 26.96
CA TRP A 204 8.48 -5.95 27.08
C TRP A 204 8.07 -5.74 28.53
N GLN A 205 7.99 -6.81 29.32
CA GLN A 205 7.68 -6.75 30.75
C GLN A 205 8.67 -5.87 31.52
N GLN A 206 9.96 -6.04 31.27
CA GLN A 206 11.00 -5.20 31.87
C GLN A 206 10.86 -3.72 31.48
N ALA A 207 10.47 -3.45 30.22
CA ALA A 207 10.25 -2.09 29.76
C ALA A 207 9.08 -1.44 30.53
N LEU A 208 7.95 -2.12 30.64
CA LEU A 208 6.79 -1.63 31.38
C LEU A 208 7.12 -1.37 32.84
N GLN A 209 7.81 -2.29 33.52
CA GLN A 209 8.23 -2.08 34.91
C GLN A 209 9.15 -0.86 35.09
N LYS A 210 10.09 -0.63 34.17
CA LYS A 210 10.96 0.55 34.22
C LYS A 210 10.18 1.85 33.95
N MET A 211 9.19 1.79 33.07
CA MET A 211 8.35 2.95 32.76
C MET A 211 7.43 3.37 33.92
N GLN A 212 7.07 2.43 34.80
CA GLN A 212 6.33 2.74 36.01
C GLN A 212 7.16 3.56 37.03
N ALA A 213 8.47 3.44 36.97
CA ALA A 213 9.40 4.13 37.87
C ALA A 213 9.85 5.52 37.35
N LEU A 214 9.49 5.86 36.09
CA LEU A 214 9.72 7.19 35.49
C LEU A 214 8.71 8.20 36.00
#